data_293d8af5a40a4274eda457917f343e02
#
_entry.id   293d8af5a40a4274eda457917f343e02
#
_cell.length_a   1.000
_cell.length_b   1.000
_cell.length_c   1.000
_cell.angle_alpha   90.00
_cell.angle_beta   90.00
_cell.angle_gamma   90.00
#
_symmetry.space_group_name_H-M   'P 1'
#
loop_
_entity.id
_entity.type
_entity.pdbx_description
1 polymer ?
#
loop_
_entity_poly.entity_id
_entity_poly.type
_entity_poly.pdbx_seq_one_letter_code
_entity_poly.pdbx_strand_id
1 'polypeptide(L)'
;MDDILAVSAIQHYAYCPRQFALIHIEQIWADNRFTAEGQLLHQRVDGGEPEQRGNIRYERAVLLNSQRLGLTGKMDLLEVDNNQVPVQLHPVEYKRGKSKIQDWDRFQLCAQAICLEEMRGVCVEDGAIWYWETRHRESVVFTPVLREKTEEVISEARKLLQEGK
;
A
#
# COMPACT_ATOMS: atom_id res chain seq x y z
N MET A 1 3.34 3.91 -24.47
CA MET A 1 2.42 4.00 -23.33
C MET A 1 3.07 3.39 -22.10
N ASP A 2 3.10 4.15 -21.03
CA ASP A 2 3.71 3.68 -19.80
C ASP A 2 2.80 2.71 -19.08
N ASP A 3 3.37 1.59 -18.65
CA ASP A 3 2.63 0.62 -17.88
C ASP A 3 2.42 1.14 -16.45
N ILE A 4 1.18 1.09 -16.01
CA ILE A 4 0.80 1.49 -14.65
C ILE A 4 0.84 0.26 -13.77
N LEU A 5 1.52 0.40 -12.62
CA LEU A 5 1.68 -0.67 -11.66
C LEU A 5 0.71 -0.48 -10.50
N ALA A 6 0.00 -1.54 -10.12
CA ALA A 6 -0.82 -1.51 -8.92
C ALA A 6 0.07 -1.49 -7.67
N VAL A 7 -0.29 -0.67 -6.68
CA VAL A 7 0.48 -0.57 -5.45
C VAL A 7 0.61 -1.94 -4.77
N SER A 8 -0.45 -2.76 -4.78
CA SER A 8 -0.41 -4.10 -4.20
C SER A 8 0.60 -5.02 -4.90
N ALA A 9 0.92 -4.76 -6.17
CA ALA A 9 1.88 -5.56 -6.91
C ALA A 9 3.31 -5.41 -6.38
N ILE A 10 3.61 -4.31 -5.70
CA ILE A 10 4.93 -4.06 -5.12
C ILE A 10 5.25 -5.11 -4.07
N GLN A 11 4.31 -5.43 -3.21
CA GLN A 11 4.48 -6.47 -2.21
C GLN A 11 4.67 -7.84 -2.88
N HIS A 12 3.90 -8.11 -3.95
CA HIS A 12 4.04 -9.36 -4.70
C HIS A 12 5.42 -9.50 -5.33
N TYR A 13 5.92 -8.43 -5.94
CA TYR A 13 7.26 -8.45 -6.55
C TYR A 13 8.34 -8.66 -5.49
N ALA A 14 8.29 -7.93 -4.40
CA ALA A 14 9.28 -8.03 -3.33
C ALA A 14 9.29 -9.42 -2.70
N TYR A 15 8.11 -10.03 -2.57
CA TYR A 15 7.99 -11.39 -2.05
C TYR A 15 8.57 -12.42 -3.02
N CYS A 16 8.16 -12.36 -4.29
CA CYS A 16 8.60 -13.31 -5.31
C CYS A 16 8.38 -12.72 -6.70
N PRO A 17 9.46 -12.30 -7.39
CA PRO A 17 9.32 -11.75 -8.75
C PRO A 17 8.63 -12.70 -9.71
N ARG A 18 8.82 -14.00 -9.56
CA ARG A 18 8.13 -14.99 -10.40
C ARG A 18 6.63 -14.97 -10.16
N GLN A 19 6.20 -14.90 -8.91
CA GLN A 19 4.77 -14.82 -8.58
C GLN A 19 4.17 -13.53 -9.14
N PHE A 20 4.89 -12.43 -9.04
CA PHE A 20 4.48 -11.17 -9.64
C PHE A 20 4.24 -11.34 -11.16
N ALA A 21 5.17 -12.00 -11.85
CA ALA A 21 5.03 -12.22 -13.29
C ALA A 21 3.80 -13.07 -13.62
N LEU A 22 3.56 -14.12 -12.83
CA LEU A 22 2.40 -14.99 -13.04
C LEU A 22 1.08 -14.25 -12.84
N ILE A 23 1.02 -13.36 -11.84
CA ILE A 23 -0.19 -12.63 -11.53
C ILE A 23 -0.45 -11.50 -12.53
N HIS A 24 0.58 -10.69 -12.81
CA HIS A 24 0.38 -9.40 -13.46
C HIS A 24 0.74 -9.39 -14.93
N ILE A 25 1.54 -10.33 -15.40
CA ILE A 25 1.97 -10.41 -16.79
C ILE A 25 1.20 -11.49 -17.54
N GLU A 26 1.19 -12.71 -17.01
CA GLU A 26 0.62 -13.86 -17.69
C GLU A 26 -0.86 -14.07 -17.39
N GLN A 27 -1.39 -13.38 -16.39
CA GLN A 27 -2.81 -13.43 -16.03
C GLN A 27 -3.30 -14.85 -15.76
N ILE A 28 -2.43 -15.67 -15.19
CA ILE A 28 -2.79 -17.06 -14.87
C ILE A 28 -3.09 -17.26 -13.39
N TRP A 29 -3.18 -16.17 -12.65
CA TRP A 29 -3.55 -16.20 -11.24
C TRP A 29 -5.01 -16.63 -11.10
N ALA A 30 -5.24 -17.63 -10.26
CA ALA A 30 -6.59 -18.05 -9.90
C ALA A 30 -6.83 -17.70 -8.43
N ASP A 31 -8.05 -17.28 -8.12
CA ASP A 31 -8.42 -17.02 -6.73
C ASP A 31 -8.25 -18.28 -5.89
N ASN A 32 -7.70 -18.13 -4.70
CA ASN A 32 -7.59 -19.19 -3.75
C ASN A 32 -8.24 -18.74 -2.43
N ARG A 33 -8.36 -19.67 -1.50
CA ARG A 33 -8.98 -19.39 -0.21
C ARG A 33 -8.36 -18.20 0.52
N PHE A 34 -7.04 -18.12 0.50
CA PHE A 34 -6.31 -17.05 1.17
C PHE A 34 -6.65 -15.68 0.58
N THR A 35 -6.68 -15.59 -0.75
CA THR A 35 -7.02 -14.34 -1.45
C THR A 35 -8.46 -13.94 -1.15
N ALA A 36 -9.39 -14.91 -1.15
CA ALA A 36 -10.79 -14.64 -0.85
C ALA A 36 -10.97 -14.08 0.57
N GLU A 37 -10.27 -14.65 1.54
CA GLU A 37 -10.32 -14.15 2.92
C GLU A 37 -9.77 -12.71 3.01
N GLY A 38 -8.70 -12.41 2.29
CA GLY A 38 -8.16 -11.05 2.23
C GLY A 38 -9.15 -10.07 1.64
N GLN A 39 -9.85 -10.46 0.59
CA GLN A 39 -10.90 -9.63 -0.03
C GLN A 39 -12.03 -9.34 0.94
N LEU A 40 -12.45 -10.33 1.72
CA LEU A 40 -13.51 -10.14 2.72
C LEU A 40 -13.09 -9.12 3.79
N LEU A 41 -11.85 -9.16 4.25
CA LEU A 41 -11.35 -8.19 5.22
C LEU A 41 -11.36 -6.78 4.64
N HIS A 42 -10.93 -6.62 3.38
CA HIS A 42 -10.95 -5.32 2.70
C HIS A 42 -12.38 -4.80 2.54
N GLN A 43 -13.34 -5.67 2.22
CA GLN A 43 -14.74 -5.28 2.12
C GLN A 43 -15.27 -4.72 3.43
N ARG A 44 -14.88 -5.29 4.56
CA ARG A 44 -15.29 -4.78 5.88
C ARG A 44 -14.74 -3.39 6.15
N VAL A 45 -13.50 -3.13 5.74
CA VAL A 45 -12.88 -1.82 5.91
C VAL A 45 -13.48 -0.80 4.95
N ASP A 46 -13.64 -1.18 3.68
CA ASP A 46 -14.09 -0.28 2.62
C ASP A 46 -15.57 0.10 2.76
N GLY A 47 -16.36 -0.72 3.44
CA GLY A 47 -17.80 -0.50 3.55
C GLY A 47 -18.24 0.59 4.51
N GLY A 48 -17.29 1.27 5.18
CA GLY A 48 -17.63 2.29 6.18
C GLY A 48 -17.68 3.69 5.60
N GLU A 49 -18.56 4.52 6.15
CA GLU A 49 -18.57 5.95 5.88
C GLU A 49 -17.36 6.61 6.55
N PRO A 50 -16.89 7.77 6.03
CA PRO A 50 -15.86 8.52 6.73
C PRO A 50 -16.29 8.85 8.16
N GLU A 51 -15.41 8.65 9.10
CA GLU A 51 -15.65 8.89 10.51
C GLU A 51 -14.74 9.97 11.01
N GLN A 52 -15.17 10.62 12.10
CA GLN A 52 -14.31 11.53 12.86
C GLN A 52 -14.43 11.22 14.33
N ARG A 53 -13.28 11.04 14.99
CA ARG A 53 -13.20 10.82 16.42
C ARG A 53 -12.24 11.84 17.00
N GLY A 54 -12.79 12.82 17.74
CA GLY A 54 -11.99 13.94 18.21
C GLY A 54 -11.43 14.72 17.05
N ASN A 55 -10.12 14.86 16.99
CA ASN A 55 -9.43 15.61 15.93
C ASN A 55 -8.92 14.73 14.80
N ILE A 56 -9.23 13.42 14.83
CA ILE A 56 -8.78 12.50 13.82
C ILE A 56 -9.94 12.10 12.91
N ARG A 57 -9.76 12.35 11.63
CA ARG A 57 -10.70 11.95 10.60
C ARG A 57 -10.20 10.64 9.97
N TYR A 58 -11.12 9.72 9.75
CA TYR A 58 -10.82 8.43 9.13
C TYR A 58 -11.45 8.38 7.75
N GLU A 59 -10.62 8.26 6.71
CA GLU A 59 -11.06 8.11 5.32
C GLU A 59 -10.77 6.68 4.89
N ARG A 60 -11.75 6.02 4.28
CA ARG A 60 -11.63 4.62 3.87
C ARG A 60 -11.61 4.51 2.35
N ALA A 61 -10.96 3.46 1.84
CA ALA A 61 -10.92 3.15 0.41
C ALA A 61 -10.44 4.35 -0.41
N VAL A 62 -9.34 4.97 0.01
CA VAL A 62 -8.81 6.15 -0.64
C VAL A 62 -8.07 5.76 -1.92
N LEU A 63 -8.52 6.31 -3.05
CA LEU A 63 -7.88 6.04 -4.34
C LEU A 63 -6.53 6.75 -4.42
N LEU A 64 -5.54 6.05 -4.94
CA LEU A 64 -4.17 6.52 -5.04
C LEU A 64 -3.69 6.49 -6.48
N ASN A 65 -2.86 7.47 -6.84
CA ASN A 65 -2.08 7.38 -8.06
C ASN A 65 -0.78 8.18 -7.91
N SER A 66 0.20 7.83 -8.73
CA SER A 66 1.42 8.61 -8.87
C SER A 66 1.81 8.61 -10.33
N GLN A 67 1.84 9.78 -10.94
CA GLN A 67 2.31 9.92 -12.32
C GLN A 67 3.82 9.74 -12.38
N ARG A 68 4.52 10.25 -11.38
CA ARG A 68 5.99 10.16 -11.33
C ARG A 68 6.46 8.71 -11.32
N LEU A 69 5.82 7.87 -10.52
CA LEU A 69 6.23 6.47 -10.35
C LEU A 69 5.42 5.49 -11.19
N GLY A 70 4.35 5.95 -11.82
CA GLY A 70 3.47 5.07 -12.60
C GLY A 70 2.71 4.07 -11.73
N LEU A 71 2.15 4.55 -10.62
CA LEU A 71 1.43 3.72 -9.66
C LEU A 71 -0.05 4.06 -9.62
N THR A 72 -0.87 3.06 -9.32
CA THR A 72 -2.29 3.23 -9.02
C THR A 72 -2.65 2.25 -7.91
N GLY A 73 -3.67 2.57 -7.14
CA GLY A 73 -4.10 1.69 -6.08
C GLY A 73 -5.21 2.28 -5.23
N LYS A 74 -5.49 1.57 -4.13
CA LYS A 74 -6.49 1.97 -3.15
C LYS A 74 -5.93 1.66 -1.77
N MET A 75 -6.01 2.66 -0.89
CA MET A 75 -5.56 2.55 0.49
C MET A 75 -6.74 2.13 1.37
N ASP A 76 -6.51 1.21 2.29
CA ASP A 76 -7.58 0.72 3.17
C ASP A 76 -8.11 1.82 4.09
N LEU A 77 -7.21 2.53 4.74
CA LEU A 77 -7.59 3.55 5.73
C LEU A 77 -6.54 4.66 5.74
N LEU A 78 -7.03 5.90 5.82
CA LEU A 78 -6.18 7.07 6.03
C LEU A 78 -6.64 7.77 7.30
N GLU A 79 -5.74 7.91 8.26
CA GLU A 79 -5.97 8.72 9.47
C GLU A 79 -5.44 10.12 9.20
N VAL A 80 -6.32 11.11 9.31
CA VAL A 80 -5.98 12.51 9.10
C VAL A 80 -6.05 13.22 10.45
N ASP A 81 -4.89 13.64 10.96
CA ASP A 81 -4.82 14.34 12.23
C ASP A 81 -4.88 15.85 11.98
N ASN A 82 -6.07 16.43 12.19
CA ASN A 82 -6.31 17.85 11.96
C ASN A 82 -5.78 18.75 13.08
N ASN A 83 -5.26 18.15 14.16
CA ASN A 83 -4.71 18.88 15.29
C ASN A 83 -3.31 19.43 15.02
N GLN A 84 -2.68 18.95 13.95
CA GLN A 84 -1.33 19.33 13.55
C GLN A 84 -1.35 20.36 12.43
N VAL A 85 -0.33 21.22 12.40
CA VAL A 85 -0.12 22.18 11.30
C VAL A 85 1.33 22.03 10.84
N PRO A 86 1.56 21.52 9.62
CA PRO A 86 0.57 21.01 8.66
C PRO A 86 -0.15 19.75 9.14
N VAL A 87 -1.27 19.45 8.52
CA VAL A 87 -2.06 18.26 8.81
C VAL A 87 -1.19 17.01 8.66
N GLN A 88 -1.28 16.10 9.62
CA GLN A 88 -0.56 14.83 9.59
C GLN A 88 -1.43 13.73 8.96
N LEU A 89 -0.87 13.03 8.00
CA LEU A 89 -1.53 11.92 7.33
C LEU A 89 -0.83 10.61 7.70
N HIS A 90 -1.61 9.60 8.12
CA HIS A 90 -1.09 8.29 8.50
C HIS A 90 -1.81 7.21 7.70
N PRO A 91 -1.21 6.70 6.62
CA PRO A 91 -1.80 5.58 5.89
C PRO A 91 -1.76 4.31 6.75
N VAL A 92 -2.84 3.55 6.70
CA VAL A 92 -2.96 2.29 7.43
C VAL A 92 -3.37 1.20 6.45
N GLU A 93 -2.58 0.15 6.39
CA GLU A 93 -2.85 -1.02 5.55
C GLU A 93 -3.28 -2.18 6.43
N TYR A 94 -4.31 -2.91 6.01
CA TYR A 94 -4.77 -4.11 6.71
C TYR A 94 -4.19 -5.34 6.02
N LYS A 95 -3.57 -6.21 6.80
CA LYS A 95 -3.03 -7.48 6.32
C LYS A 95 -3.64 -8.62 7.12
N ARG A 96 -3.98 -9.72 6.41
CA ARG A 96 -4.58 -10.88 7.03
C ARG A 96 -3.59 -11.61 7.95
N GLY A 97 -2.34 -11.70 7.54
CA GLY A 97 -1.32 -12.48 8.23
C GLY A 97 -0.76 -11.80 9.46
N LYS A 98 0.51 -12.08 9.71
CA LYS A 98 1.28 -11.52 10.82
C LYS A 98 2.49 -10.77 10.29
N SER A 99 3.11 -9.95 11.16
CA SER A 99 4.30 -9.19 10.81
C SER A 99 5.41 -10.12 10.32
N LYS A 100 6.12 -9.65 9.29
CA LYS A 100 7.20 -10.40 8.66
C LYS A 100 8.53 -9.71 8.93
N ILE A 101 9.61 -10.51 8.96
CA ILE A 101 10.95 -9.98 9.11
C ILE A 101 11.33 -9.11 7.91
N GLN A 102 10.94 -9.55 6.72
CA GLN A 102 11.21 -8.84 5.48
C GLN A 102 10.31 -7.61 5.33
N ASP A 103 10.73 -6.68 4.48
CA ASP A 103 10.06 -5.39 4.31
C ASP A 103 8.95 -5.38 3.25
N TRP A 104 8.45 -6.53 2.84
CA TRP A 104 7.48 -6.65 1.74
C TRP A 104 6.26 -5.77 1.94
N ASP A 105 5.66 -5.84 3.13
CA ASP A 105 4.46 -5.05 3.45
C ASP A 105 4.82 -3.57 3.64
N ARG A 106 6.01 -3.29 4.16
CA ARG A 106 6.48 -1.92 4.36
C ARG A 106 6.73 -1.22 3.03
N PHE A 107 7.22 -1.92 2.01
CA PHE A 107 7.37 -1.35 0.67
C PHE A 107 6.03 -0.93 0.11
N GLN A 108 5.00 -1.74 0.27
CA GLN A 108 3.66 -1.41 -0.19
C GLN A 108 3.13 -0.16 0.53
N LEU A 109 3.24 -0.12 1.85
CA LEU A 109 2.78 1.02 2.62
C LEU A 109 3.55 2.29 2.28
N CYS A 110 4.86 2.19 2.12
CA CYS A 110 5.70 3.32 1.73
C CYS A 110 5.32 3.87 0.36
N ALA A 111 5.02 2.98 -0.60
CA ALA A 111 4.54 3.40 -1.91
C ALA A 111 3.22 4.15 -1.82
N GLN A 112 2.32 3.72 -0.94
CA GLN A 112 1.07 4.44 -0.68
C GLN A 112 1.34 5.84 -0.13
N ALA A 113 2.30 5.96 0.79
CA ALA A 113 2.69 7.26 1.34
C ALA A 113 3.24 8.19 0.27
N ILE A 114 4.06 7.67 -0.64
CA ILE A 114 4.63 8.46 -1.74
C ILE A 114 3.50 8.96 -2.66
N CYS A 115 2.52 8.13 -2.95
CA CYS A 115 1.35 8.55 -3.73
C CYS A 115 0.58 9.67 -3.03
N LEU A 116 0.37 9.55 -1.72
CA LEU A 116 -0.32 10.58 -0.94
C LEU A 116 0.43 11.90 -0.96
N GLU A 117 1.75 11.86 -0.82
CA GLU A 117 2.57 13.07 -0.86
C GLU A 117 2.41 13.80 -2.18
N GLU A 118 2.40 13.06 -3.29
CA GLU A 118 2.19 13.65 -4.60
C GLU A 118 0.78 14.22 -4.75
N MET A 119 -0.23 13.49 -4.28
CA MET A 119 -1.64 13.89 -4.43
C MET A 119 -2.05 15.04 -3.51
N ARG A 120 -1.56 15.03 -2.29
CA ARG A 120 -1.97 15.99 -1.25
C ARG A 120 -0.98 17.12 -1.01
N GLY A 121 0.23 17.03 -1.54
CA GLY A 121 1.24 18.07 -1.39
C GLY A 121 1.76 18.24 0.03
N VAL A 122 1.72 17.21 0.85
CA VAL A 122 2.24 17.22 2.22
C VAL A 122 3.20 16.05 2.41
N CYS A 123 4.10 16.17 3.38
CA CYS A 123 5.00 15.09 3.72
C CYS A 123 4.28 14.07 4.60
N VAL A 124 4.40 12.79 4.29
CA VAL A 124 3.83 11.69 5.05
C VAL A 124 4.98 10.96 5.73
N GLU A 125 5.13 11.14 7.03
CA GLU A 125 6.32 10.67 7.75
C GLU A 125 6.21 9.22 8.21
N ASP A 126 5.01 8.76 8.56
CA ASP A 126 4.80 7.42 9.07
C ASP A 126 3.40 6.92 8.75
N GLY A 127 3.22 5.64 8.98
CA GLY A 127 1.93 4.97 8.85
C GLY A 127 1.93 3.74 9.71
N ALA A 128 1.01 2.82 9.44
CA ALA A 128 0.90 1.59 10.21
C ALA A 128 0.38 0.45 9.36
N ILE A 129 0.72 -0.76 9.79
CA ILE A 129 0.16 -1.98 9.23
C ILE A 129 -0.58 -2.69 10.36
N TRP A 130 -1.85 -2.98 10.13
CA TRP A 130 -2.66 -3.75 11.06
C TRP A 130 -2.64 -5.20 10.62
N TYR A 131 -2.08 -6.08 11.47
CA TYR A 131 -2.02 -7.51 11.21
C TYR A 131 -3.18 -8.20 11.92
N TRP A 132 -4.11 -8.72 11.14
CA TRP A 132 -5.34 -9.32 11.66
C TRP A 132 -5.07 -10.56 12.51
N GLU A 133 -4.11 -11.40 12.08
CA GLU A 133 -3.83 -12.67 12.76
C GLU A 133 -3.38 -12.46 14.21
N THR A 134 -2.53 -11.45 14.44
CA THR A 134 -1.97 -11.17 15.76
C THR A 134 -2.70 -10.02 16.47
N ARG A 135 -3.68 -9.40 15.81
CA ARG A 135 -4.38 -8.21 16.33
C ARG A 135 -3.39 -7.14 16.75
N HIS A 136 -2.39 -6.92 15.94
CA HIS A 136 -1.29 -6.01 16.25
C HIS A 136 -1.13 -4.93 15.19
N ARG A 137 -0.99 -3.68 15.64
CA ARG A 137 -0.71 -2.53 14.78
C ARG A 137 0.80 -2.26 14.83
N GLU A 138 1.46 -2.35 13.70
CA GLU A 138 2.88 -2.09 13.58
C GLU A 138 3.09 -0.72 12.95
N SER A 139 3.79 0.18 13.67
CA SER A 139 4.13 1.50 13.14
C SER A 139 5.29 1.39 12.17
N VAL A 140 5.21 2.15 11.08
CA VAL A 140 6.23 2.17 10.04
C VAL A 140 6.64 3.61 9.78
N VAL A 141 7.92 3.92 10.01
CA VAL A 141 8.48 5.24 9.71
C VAL A 141 9.07 5.20 8.31
N PHE A 142 8.69 6.16 7.47
CA PHE A 142 9.15 6.21 6.09
C PHE A 142 10.50 6.92 6.01
N THR A 143 11.55 6.19 6.42
CA THR A 143 12.93 6.69 6.42
C THR A 143 13.45 6.88 5.00
N PRO A 144 14.50 7.69 4.81
CA PRO A 144 15.13 7.81 3.50
C PRO A 144 15.58 6.47 2.92
N VAL A 145 16.08 5.56 3.77
CA VAL A 145 16.50 4.22 3.33
C VAL A 145 15.31 3.43 2.82
N LEU A 146 14.20 3.43 3.56
CA LEU A 146 13.00 2.70 3.14
C LEU A 146 12.43 3.29 1.85
N ARG A 147 12.41 4.61 1.72
CA ARG A 147 11.93 5.28 0.51
C ARG A 147 12.76 4.91 -0.71
N GLU A 148 14.07 4.92 -0.56
CA GLU A 148 14.99 4.56 -1.65
C GLU A 148 14.77 3.12 -2.10
N LYS A 149 14.71 2.19 -1.15
CA LYS A 149 14.47 0.78 -1.47
C LYS A 149 13.10 0.57 -2.11
N THR A 150 12.09 1.28 -1.65
CA THR A 150 10.76 1.21 -2.22
C THR A 150 10.77 1.65 -3.68
N GLU A 151 11.43 2.76 -3.99
CA GLU A 151 11.52 3.24 -5.38
C GLU A 151 12.33 2.27 -6.25
N GLU A 152 13.35 1.63 -5.71
CA GLU A 152 14.08 0.59 -6.43
C GLU A 152 13.17 -0.60 -6.78
N VAL A 153 12.39 -1.07 -5.82
CA VAL A 153 11.46 -2.18 -6.03
C VAL A 153 10.43 -1.81 -7.08
N ILE A 154 9.89 -0.59 -7.02
CA ILE A 154 8.93 -0.09 -8.02
C ILE A 154 9.56 -0.09 -9.41
N SER A 155 10.76 0.43 -9.53
CA SER A 155 11.48 0.50 -10.80
C SER A 155 11.72 -0.89 -11.38
N GLU A 156 12.16 -1.84 -10.54
CA GLU A 156 12.42 -3.20 -10.96
C GLU A 156 11.15 -3.92 -11.38
N ALA A 157 10.06 -3.74 -10.63
CA ALA A 157 8.78 -4.36 -10.95
C ALA A 157 8.23 -3.84 -12.27
N ARG A 158 8.32 -2.52 -12.50
CA ARG A 158 7.87 -1.93 -13.75
C ARG A 158 8.71 -2.38 -14.93
N LYS A 159 10.01 -2.52 -14.72
CA LYS A 159 10.90 -3.03 -15.76
C LYS A 159 10.53 -4.46 -16.14
N LEU A 160 10.28 -5.30 -15.15
CA LEU A 160 9.85 -6.68 -15.40
C LEU A 160 8.51 -6.71 -16.15
N LEU A 161 7.58 -5.86 -15.78
CA LEU A 161 6.29 -5.76 -16.45
C LEU A 161 6.45 -5.37 -17.93
N GLN A 162 7.32 -4.41 -18.21
CA GLN A 162 7.60 -3.98 -19.59
C GLN A 162 8.29 -5.06 -20.41
N GLU A 163 9.25 -5.75 -19.82
CA GLU A 163 10.02 -6.81 -20.51
C GLU A 163 9.18 -8.07 -20.74
N GLY A 164 8.18 -8.31 -19.93
CA GLY A 164 7.36 -9.51 -20.01
C GLY A 164 6.29 -9.47 -21.09
N LYS A 165 6.21 -8.40 -21.82
CA LYS A 165 5.19 -8.24 -22.89
C LYS A 165 5.64 -8.70 -24.25
#